data_2ccc6fb09ccd327d818a212e10c2f414
#
_entry.id   2ccc6fb09ccd327d818a212e10c2f414
#
_cell.length_a   1.000
_cell.length_b   1.000
_cell.length_c   1.000
_cell.angle_alpha   90.00
_cell.angle_beta   90.00
_cell.angle_gamma   90.00
#
_symmetry.space_group_name_H-M   'P 1'
#
loop_
_entity.id
_entity.type
_entity.pdbx_description
1 polymer ?
#
loop_
_entity_poly.entity_id
_entity_poly.type
_entity_poly.pdbx_seq_one_letter_code
_entity_poly.pdbx_strand_id
1 'polypeptide(L)'
;MKLIVFGATGQVGVQVVKQALWRGHAVKAYGRNVHQLADTDPKLQLIKGALFDEGDVYDAIKGCDAVISVIGGAFDGADKSRSLGMKNIVTQMKKAAVRRIVALGGMGILNFDEHTLLIDQKDYPQEYLPVGNEHRKAFEYLQASSLDW
;
A
#
# COMPACT_ATOMS: atom_id res chain seq x y z
N MET A 1 4.40 17.14 6.10
CA MET A 1 4.65 16.33 4.90
C MET A 1 3.38 16.23 4.08
N LYS A 2 3.49 16.02 2.78
CA LYS A 2 2.38 15.65 1.89
C LYS A 2 2.43 14.15 1.64
N LEU A 3 1.47 13.43 2.19
CA LEU A 3 1.40 11.97 2.13
C LEU A 3 0.32 11.53 1.14
N ILE A 4 0.54 10.39 0.47
CA ILE A 4 -0.53 9.71 -0.25
C ILE A 4 -0.78 8.35 0.40
N VAL A 5 -2.07 8.00 0.58
CA VAL A 5 -2.49 6.74 1.20
C VAL A 5 -3.26 5.91 0.18
N PHE A 6 -2.68 4.79 -0.23
CA PHE A 6 -3.35 3.75 -1.01
C PHE A 6 -4.03 2.77 -0.06
N GLY A 7 -5.28 2.42 -0.35
CA GLY A 7 -6.12 1.64 0.56
C GLY A 7 -6.81 2.48 1.64
N ALA A 8 -6.95 3.78 1.40
CA ALA A 8 -7.44 4.78 2.35
C ALA A 8 -8.85 4.50 2.93
N THR A 9 -9.71 3.77 2.21
CA THR A 9 -11.07 3.44 2.63
C THR A 9 -11.17 2.13 3.41
N GLY A 10 -10.09 1.37 3.53
CA GLY A 10 -10.03 0.16 4.35
C GLY A 10 -9.99 0.48 5.85
N GLN A 11 -10.21 -0.54 6.69
CA GLN A 11 -10.22 -0.37 8.16
C GLN A 11 -8.93 0.29 8.68
N VAL A 12 -7.77 -0.16 8.23
CA VAL A 12 -6.47 0.43 8.60
C VAL A 12 -6.30 1.79 7.93
N GLY A 13 -6.68 1.91 6.64
CA GLY A 13 -6.51 3.13 5.86
C GLY A 13 -7.21 4.35 6.44
N VAL A 14 -8.46 4.17 6.89
CA VAL A 14 -9.22 5.25 7.57
C VAL A 14 -8.48 5.75 8.80
N GLN A 15 -7.89 4.86 9.59
CA GLN A 15 -7.12 5.26 10.79
C GLN A 15 -5.81 5.95 10.42
N VAL A 16 -5.14 5.48 9.37
CA VAL A 16 -3.91 6.11 8.85
C VAL A 16 -4.20 7.53 8.39
N VAL A 17 -5.27 7.74 7.61
CA VAL A 17 -5.69 9.08 7.15
C VAL A 17 -5.95 10.00 8.33
N LYS A 18 -6.80 9.57 9.28
CA LYS A 18 -7.13 10.35 10.47
C LYS A 18 -5.90 10.73 11.30
N GLN A 19 -5.01 9.77 11.54
CA GLN A 19 -3.80 10.01 12.32
C GLN A 19 -2.80 10.93 11.61
N ALA A 20 -2.67 10.82 10.29
CA ALA A 20 -1.83 11.68 9.49
C ALA A 20 -2.32 13.14 9.53
N LEU A 21 -3.64 13.35 9.36
CA LEU A 21 -4.27 14.67 9.47
C LEU A 21 -4.10 15.25 10.88
N TRP A 22 -4.38 14.46 11.90
CA TRP A 22 -4.19 14.89 13.29
C TRP A 22 -2.75 15.33 13.61
N ARG A 23 -1.75 14.69 12.99
CA ARG A 23 -0.35 15.10 13.09
C ARG A 23 0.02 16.28 12.19
N GLY A 24 -0.94 16.88 11.52
CA GLY A 24 -0.77 18.08 10.71
C GLY A 24 -0.24 17.86 9.29
N HIS A 25 -0.21 16.61 8.81
CA HIS A 25 0.19 16.31 7.44
C HIS A 25 -0.92 16.65 6.44
N ALA A 26 -0.54 17.04 5.23
CA ALA A 26 -1.48 17.05 4.10
C ALA A 26 -1.59 15.62 3.55
N VAL A 27 -2.82 15.16 3.30
CA VAL A 27 -3.09 13.77 2.92
C VAL A 27 -3.86 13.72 1.60
N LYS A 28 -3.33 12.98 0.64
CA LYS A 28 -4.07 12.50 -0.51
C LYS A 28 -4.59 11.10 -0.20
N ALA A 29 -5.91 10.92 -0.10
CA ALA A 29 -6.54 9.61 0.02
C ALA A 29 -6.90 9.10 -1.37
N TYR A 30 -6.33 7.97 -1.78
CA TYR A 30 -6.49 7.43 -3.12
C TYR A 30 -7.30 6.15 -3.14
N GLY A 31 -8.23 6.03 -4.07
CA GLY A 31 -8.98 4.80 -4.31
C GLY A 31 -10.30 5.02 -5.06
N ARG A 32 -10.97 3.91 -5.37
CA ARG A 32 -12.24 3.93 -6.12
C ARG A 32 -13.39 4.60 -5.35
N ASN A 33 -13.45 4.34 -4.05
CA ASN A 33 -14.56 4.71 -3.19
C ASN A 33 -14.17 5.77 -2.14
N VAL A 34 -13.20 6.62 -2.44
CA VAL A 34 -12.68 7.64 -1.49
C VAL A 34 -13.74 8.63 -1.02
N HIS A 35 -14.83 8.82 -1.77
CA HIS A 35 -15.98 9.64 -1.36
C HIS A 35 -16.68 9.12 -0.10
N GLN A 36 -16.41 7.88 0.32
CA GLN A 36 -16.93 7.30 1.56
C GLN A 36 -16.16 7.77 2.81
N LEU A 37 -15.03 8.45 2.64
CA LEU A 37 -14.30 9.05 3.74
C LEU A 37 -15.05 10.30 4.20
N ALA A 38 -15.71 10.19 5.35
CA ALA A 38 -16.48 11.27 5.96
C ALA A 38 -15.57 12.20 6.78
N ASP A 39 -14.55 12.78 6.15
CA ASP A 39 -13.63 13.72 6.79
C ASP A 39 -13.63 15.03 6.01
N THR A 40 -13.70 16.14 6.72
CA THR A 40 -13.80 17.52 6.17
C THR A 40 -12.53 18.34 6.44
N ASP A 41 -11.45 17.72 6.87
CA ASP A 41 -10.17 18.41 7.11
C ASP A 41 -9.70 19.08 5.80
N PRO A 42 -9.39 20.40 5.81
CA PRO A 42 -8.94 21.11 4.60
C PRO A 42 -7.62 20.61 4.04
N LYS A 43 -6.85 19.81 4.80
CA LYS A 43 -5.62 19.16 4.35
C LYS A 43 -5.85 17.80 3.72
N LEU A 44 -7.10 17.29 3.69
CA LEU A 44 -7.47 16.06 3.02
C LEU A 44 -7.88 16.32 1.57
N GLN A 45 -7.22 15.63 0.66
CA GLN A 45 -7.60 15.58 -0.76
C GLN A 45 -8.07 14.17 -1.11
N LEU A 46 -9.31 14.04 -1.56
CA LEU A 46 -9.86 12.79 -2.05
C LEU A 46 -9.54 12.63 -3.54
N ILE A 47 -8.82 11.57 -3.92
CA ILE A 47 -8.45 11.28 -5.30
C ILE A 47 -9.07 9.96 -5.72
N LYS A 48 -10.07 10.05 -6.60
CA LYS A 48 -10.68 8.87 -7.21
C LYS A 48 -9.77 8.36 -8.33
N GLY A 49 -9.43 7.08 -8.30
CA GLY A 49 -8.63 6.44 -9.33
C GLY A 49 -8.58 4.92 -9.17
N ALA A 50 -8.09 4.25 -10.21
CA ALA A 50 -7.93 2.81 -10.26
C ALA A 50 -6.47 2.43 -9.94
N LEU A 51 -6.28 1.46 -9.03
CA LEU A 51 -4.95 1.04 -8.57
C LEU A 51 -4.06 0.49 -9.70
N PHE A 52 -4.67 -0.06 -10.74
CA PHE A 52 -3.96 -0.63 -11.89
C PHE A 52 -3.77 0.36 -13.05
N ASP A 53 -4.33 1.56 -12.96
CA ASP A 53 -4.07 2.62 -13.95
C ASP A 53 -2.75 3.32 -13.62
N GLU A 54 -1.81 3.25 -14.55
CA GLU A 54 -0.46 3.81 -14.37
C GLU A 54 -0.49 5.34 -14.30
N GLY A 55 -1.31 5.98 -15.12
CA GLY A 55 -1.43 7.43 -15.19
C GLY A 55 -2.07 7.99 -13.93
N ASP A 56 -3.20 7.42 -13.51
CA ASP A 56 -3.89 7.82 -12.26
C ASP A 56 -2.96 7.71 -11.05
N VAL A 57 -2.23 6.59 -10.93
CA VAL A 57 -1.30 6.36 -9.82
C VAL A 57 -0.10 7.30 -9.87
N TYR A 58 0.48 7.55 -11.06
CA TYR A 58 1.57 8.50 -11.23
C TYR A 58 1.15 9.92 -10.81
N ASP A 59 0.03 10.42 -11.32
CA ASP A 59 -0.46 11.78 -11.04
C ASP A 59 -0.81 11.95 -9.56
N ALA A 60 -1.34 10.91 -8.94
CA ALA A 60 -1.64 10.92 -7.52
C ALA A 60 -0.37 11.00 -6.66
N ILE A 61 0.69 10.24 -7.00
CA ILE A 61 1.97 10.20 -6.26
C ILE A 61 2.77 11.50 -6.47
N LYS A 62 2.71 12.08 -7.65
CA LYS A 62 3.51 13.25 -8.00
C LYS A 62 3.39 14.38 -6.97
N GLY A 63 4.55 14.88 -6.53
CA GLY A 63 4.66 15.97 -5.56
C GLY A 63 4.29 15.58 -4.12
N CYS A 64 4.22 14.27 -3.80
CA CYS A 64 4.15 13.78 -2.43
C CYS A 64 5.57 13.58 -1.84
N ASP A 65 5.68 13.69 -0.53
CA ASP A 65 6.93 13.40 0.19
C ASP A 65 7.10 11.92 0.45
N ALA A 66 5.99 11.20 0.68
CA ALA A 66 5.99 9.76 0.94
C ALA A 66 4.67 9.10 0.55
N VAL A 67 4.75 7.78 0.33
CA VAL A 67 3.64 6.89 0.05
C VAL A 67 3.37 6.01 1.28
N ILE A 68 2.09 5.82 1.61
CA ILE A 68 1.64 4.82 2.57
C ILE A 68 0.72 3.85 1.84
N SER A 69 1.08 2.57 1.85
CA SER A 69 0.30 1.50 1.21
C SER A 69 -0.27 0.57 2.26
N VAL A 70 -1.58 0.63 2.45
CA VAL A 70 -2.35 -0.27 3.32
C VAL A 70 -3.40 -1.01 2.49
N ILE A 71 -3.00 -1.41 1.29
CA ILE A 71 -3.87 -2.10 0.34
C ILE A 71 -4.26 -3.45 0.91
N GLY A 72 -5.57 -3.65 1.04
CA GLY A 72 -6.18 -4.94 1.29
C GLY A 72 -6.56 -5.66 0.00
N GLY A 73 -7.32 -6.72 0.13
CA GLY A 73 -7.85 -7.53 -0.97
C GLY A 73 -8.41 -8.84 -0.43
N ALA A 74 -8.91 -9.70 -1.30
CA ALA A 74 -9.45 -11.00 -0.94
C ALA A 74 -8.38 -11.91 -0.32
N PHE A 75 -8.80 -12.81 0.55
CA PHE A 75 -7.91 -13.77 1.21
C PHE A 75 -7.60 -14.99 0.33
N ASP A 76 -8.42 -15.27 -0.66
CA ASP A 76 -8.28 -16.40 -1.59
C ASP A 76 -7.19 -16.21 -2.66
N GLY A 77 -6.53 -15.05 -2.68
CA GLY A 77 -5.48 -14.73 -3.65
C GLY A 77 -5.98 -14.45 -5.07
N ALA A 78 -7.30 -14.43 -5.30
CA ALA A 78 -7.89 -14.10 -6.60
C ALA A 78 -7.69 -12.61 -6.94
N ASP A 79 -7.75 -11.77 -5.93
CA ASP A 79 -7.50 -10.33 -6.04
C ASP A 79 -5.99 -10.05 -6.02
N LYS A 80 -5.47 -9.50 -7.11
CA LYS A 80 -4.05 -9.15 -7.27
C LYS A 80 -3.71 -7.74 -6.79
N SER A 81 -4.59 -7.10 -6.03
CA SER A 81 -4.39 -5.72 -5.58
C SER A 81 -3.10 -5.55 -4.78
N ARG A 82 -2.73 -6.53 -3.92
CA ARG A 82 -1.49 -6.46 -3.13
C ARG A 82 -0.26 -6.55 -4.01
N SER A 83 -0.16 -7.56 -4.86
CA SER A 83 1.03 -7.80 -5.70
C SER A 83 1.11 -6.80 -6.87
N LEU A 84 0.13 -6.80 -7.76
CA LEU A 84 0.15 -5.93 -8.95
C LEU A 84 -0.05 -4.45 -8.59
N GLY A 85 -0.83 -4.16 -7.57
CA GLY A 85 -0.96 -2.80 -7.05
C GLY A 85 0.37 -2.26 -6.52
N MET A 86 1.10 -3.05 -5.73
CA MET A 86 2.43 -2.66 -5.26
C MET A 86 3.42 -2.50 -6.41
N LYS A 87 3.40 -3.39 -7.41
CA LYS A 87 4.23 -3.26 -8.61
C LYS A 87 3.99 -1.92 -9.30
N ASN A 88 2.73 -1.53 -9.49
CA ASN A 88 2.39 -0.26 -10.11
C ASN A 88 2.86 0.92 -9.24
N ILE A 89 2.56 0.91 -7.94
CA ILE A 89 3.00 1.98 -7.02
C ILE A 89 4.52 2.16 -7.08
N VAL A 90 5.30 1.10 -6.95
CA VAL A 90 6.78 1.14 -7.00
C VAL A 90 7.26 1.72 -8.33
N THR A 91 6.64 1.31 -9.44
CA THR A 91 6.98 1.82 -10.77
C THR A 91 6.70 3.31 -10.89
N GLN A 92 5.53 3.77 -10.45
CA GLN A 92 5.15 5.17 -10.57
C GLN A 92 5.89 6.06 -9.55
N MET A 93 6.24 5.55 -8.38
CA MET A 93 7.10 6.26 -7.42
C MET A 93 8.47 6.59 -8.03
N LYS A 94 9.08 5.61 -8.72
CA LYS A 94 10.36 5.84 -9.43
C LYS A 94 10.24 6.92 -10.49
N LYS A 95 9.18 6.88 -11.31
CA LYS A 95 8.90 7.90 -12.34
C LYS A 95 8.66 9.28 -11.72
N ALA A 96 7.98 9.35 -10.58
CA ALA A 96 7.65 10.60 -9.88
C ALA A 96 8.77 11.12 -8.97
N ALA A 97 9.91 10.42 -8.88
CA ALA A 97 11.03 10.70 -8.00
C ALA A 97 10.64 10.77 -6.50
N VAL A 98 9.60 10.04 -6.09
CA VAL A 98 9.20 9.88 -4.69
C VAL A 98 9.82 8.59 -4.15
N ARG A 99 10.65 8.69 -3.10
CA ARG A 99 11.50 7.58 -2.66
C ARG A 99 10.98 6.85 -1.44
N ARG A 100 10.31 7.54 -0.50
CA ARG A 100 9.88 6.94 0.77
C ARG A 100 8.53 6.25 0.64
N ILE A 101 8.48 4.97 1.05
CA ILE A 101 7.23 4.22 1.17
C ILE A 101 7.18 3.47 2.50
N VAL A 102 6.00 3.45 3.11
CA VAL A 102 5.67 2.54 4.21
C VAL A 102 4.53 1.64 3.74
N ALA A 103 4.74 0.34 3.77
CA ALA A 103 3.76 -0.63 3.29
C ALA A 103 3.35 -1.61 4.38
N LEU A 104 2.05 -1.88 4.47
CA LEU A 104 1.53 -2.92 5.35
C LEU A 104 1.74 -4.29 4.69
N GLY A 105 2.53 -5.12 5.33
CA GLY A 105 2.74 -6.52 4.94
C GLY A 105 1.81 -7.48 5.67
N GLY A 106 1.94 -8.76 5.37
CA GLY A 106 1.28 -9.84 6.09
C GLY A 106 2.25 -10.63 6.96
N MET A 107 1.74 -11.39 7.92
CA MET A 107 2.54 -12.21 8.84
C MET A 107 3.49 -13.16 8.10
N GLY A 108 3.06 -13.73 6.96
CA GLY A 108 3.84 -14.71 6.21
C GLY A 108 5.19 -14.20 5.70
N ILE A 109 5.38 -12.88 5.56
CA ILE A 109 6.65 -12.30 5.10
C ILE A 109 7.59 -11.89 6.25
N LEU A 110 7.23 -12.18 7.49
CA LEU A 110 8.16 -12.02 8.62
C LEU A 110 9.24 -13.11 8.55
N ASN A 111 10.46 -12.75 8.96
CA ASN A 111 11.55 -13.69 9.05
C ASN A 111 11.27 -14.77 10.11
N PHE A 112 11.36 -16.04 9.73
CA PHE A 112 11.42 -17.14 10.67
C PHE A 112 12.86 -17.32 11.20
N ASP A 113 13.83 -17.24 10.31
CA ASP A 113 15.26 -17.21 10.58
C ASP A 113 15.98 -16.27 9.59
N GLU A 114 17.32 -16.34 9.52
CA GLU A 114 18.12 -15.50 8.63
C GLU A 114 17.85 -15.73 7.13
N HIS A 115 17.28 -16.88 6.77
CA HIS A 115 17.17 -17.32 5.37
C HIS A 115 15.76 -17.63 4.92
N THR A 116 14.81 -17.81 5.85
CA THR A 116 13.45 -18.26 5.55
C THR A 116 12.39 -17.33 6.14
N LEU A 117 11.24 -17.28 5.49
CA LEU A 117 10.08 -16.55 5.95
C LEU A 117 9.10 -17.50 6.68
N LEU A 118 8.20 -16.95 7.47
CA LEU A 118 7.17 -17.75 8.14
C LEU A 118 6.32 -18.55 7.14
N ILE A 119 6.03 -17.99 5.97
CA ILE A 119 5.25 -18.68 4.92
C ILE A 119 5.96 -19.91 4.35
N ASP A 120 7.28 -20.04 4.53
CA ASP A 120 8.06 -21.19 4.04
C ASP A 120 8.03 -22.38 5.01
N GLN A 121 7.46 -22.18 6.20
CA GLN A 121 7.40 -23.22 7.23
C GLN A 121 6.30 -24.23 6.92
N LYS A 122 6.55 -25.51 7.28
CA LYS A 122 5.62 -26.62 7.00
C LYS A 122 4.29 -26.49 7.74
N ASP A 123 4.29 -25.82 8.87
CA ASP A 123 3.14 -25.59 9.73
C ASP A 123 2.44 -24.25 9.46
N TYR A 124 2.87 -23.50 8.42
CA TYR A 124 2.15 -22.30 8.01
C TYR A 124 0.73 -22.65 7.57
N PRO A 125 -0.31 -21.96 8.09
CA PRO A 125 -1.70 -22.32 7.81
C PRO A 125 -2.02 -22.24 6.31
N GLN A 126 -2.53 -23.35 5.78
CA GLN A 126 -2.80 -23.50 4.34
C GLN A 126 -3.83 -22.49 3.82
N GLU A 127 -4.81 -22.15 4.65
CA GLU A 127 -5.83 -21.15 4.31
C GLU A 127 -5.26 -19.75 4.07
N TYR A 128 -4.10 -19.44 4.63
CA TYR A 128 -3.43 -18.13 4.44
C TYR A 128 -2.37 -18.14 3.34
N LEU A 129 -2.05 -19.27 2.74
CA LEU A 129 -1.06 -19.34 1.66
C LEU A 129 -1.42 -18.45 0.47
N PRO A 130 -2.66 -18.39 -0.03
CA PRO A 130 -2.97 -17.53 -1.18
C PRO A 130 -2.70 -16.05 -0.90
N VAL A 131 -3.19 -15.53 0.23
CA VAL A 131 -2.96 -14.13 0.63
C VAL A 131 -1.52 -13.88 1.02
N GLY A 132 -0.86 -14.83 1.67
CA GLY A 132 0.55 -14.78 2.03
C GLY A 132 1.45 -14.66 0.79
N ASN A 133 1.16 -15.40 -0.27
CA ASN A 133 1.88 -15.32 -1.55
C ASN A 133 1.68 -13.95 -2.24
N GLU A 134 0.52 -13.33 -2.12
CA GLU A 134 0.29 -11.99 -2.62
C GLU A 134 1.14 -10.95 -1.85
N HIS A 135 1.25 -11.08 -0.53
CA HIS A 135 2.14 -10.25 0.28
C HIS A 135 3.62 -10.51 -0.05
N ARG A 136 4.03 -11.78 -0.28
CA ARG A 136 5.39 -12.10 -0.71
C ARG A 136 5.76 -11.40 -2.01
N LYS A 137 4.91 -11.47 -3.04
CA LYS A 137 5.14 -10.77 -4.31
C LYS A 137 5.23 -9.26 -4.14
N ALA A 138 4.37 -8.67 -3.32
CA ALA A 138 4.44 -7.24 -3.02
C ALA A 138 5.77 -6.87 -2.34
N PHE A 139 6.25 -7.70 -1.42
CA PHE A 139 7.52 -7.55 -0.73
C PHE A 139 8.71 -7.67 -1.68
N GLU A 140 8.69 -8.65 -2.60
CA GLU A 140 9.73 -8.82 -3.63
C GLU A 140 9.87 -7.58 -4.53
N TYR A 141 8.76 -6.92 -4.90
CA TYR A 141 8.82 -5.66 -5.65
C TYR A 141 9.48 -4.53 -4.87
N LEU A 142 9.27 -4.46 -3.55
CA LEU A 142 9.94 -3.49 -2.69
C LEU A 142 11.43 -3.82 -2.56
N GLN A 143 11.80 -5.07 -2.29
CA GLN A 143 13.20 -5.51 -2.19
C GLN A 143 13.99 -5.25 -3.47
N ALA A 144 13.39 -5.50 -4.64
CA ALA A 144 14.01 -5.24 -5.94
C ALA A 144 14.02 -3.75 -6.32
N SER A 145 13.45 -2.88 -5.49
CA SER A 145 13.41 -1.44 -5.74
C SER A 145 14.60 -0.73 -5.11
N SER A 146 14.87 0.50 -5.58
CA SER A 146 15.82 1.43 -4.94
C SER A 146 15.10 2.41 -4.00
N LEU A 147 13.87 2.09 -3.59
CA LEU A 147 13.07 2.92 -2.69
C LEU A 147 13.56 2.78 -1.25
N ASP A 148 13.26 3.77 -0.45
CA ASP A 148 13.40 3.75 1.00
C ASP A 148 12.11 3.20 1.60
N TRP A 149 12.08 1.90 1.96
CA TRP A 149 10.90 1.19 2.45
C TRP A 149 11.13 0.57 3.83
#